data_f9d02ff8928f02ea3157015efe6570a4
#
_entry.id   f9d02ff8928f02ea3157015efe6570a4
#
_cell.length_a   1.000
_cell.length_b   1.000
_cell.length_c   1.000
_cell.angle_alpha   90.00
_cell.angle_beta   90.00
_cell.angle_gamma   90.00
#
_symmetry.space_group_name_H-M   'P 1'
#
loop_
_entity.id
_entity.type
_entity.pdbx_description
1 polymer ?
#
loop_
_entity_poly.entity_id
_entity_poly.type
_entity_poly.pdbx_seq_one_letter_code
_entity_poly.pdbx_strand_id
1 'polypeptide(L)'
;LKSLDLVEALSMEIERFNRLEFIKSYILVSGKQYEIDSEKEVIIFRILQEFFSNTIKHSKASNLNVEVDYKADQLVISAQDNGVGFASDADFSGIGMKNMKNRAKVIGAELNITSEKDKGTALKLNYKYNSDKLDGF
;
A
#
# COMPACT_ATOMS: atom_id res chain seq x y z
N LEU A 1 -1.72 22.33 -12.27
CA LEU A 1 -1.63 21.40 -11.14
C LEU A 1 -1.03 20.09 -11.59
N LYS A 2 0.02 19.72 -10.95
CA LYS A 2 0.68 18.48 -11.22
C LYS A 2 -0.03 17.34 -10.52
N SER A 3 -0.35 16.27 -11.24
CA SER A 3 -0.92 15.09 -10.61
C SER A 3 0.10 14.43 -9.69
N LEU A 4 -0.38 13.67 -8.72
CA LEU A 4 0.49 12.91 -7.84
C LEU A 4 1.24 11.85 -8.64
N ASP A 5 2.55 11.80 -8.48
CA ASP A 5 3.34 10.66 -8.96
C ASP A 5 3.39 9.64 -7.83
N LEU A 6 2.66 8.54 -8.00
CA LEU A 6 2.51 7.53 -6.96
C LEU A 6 3.85 6.94 -6.53
N VAL A 7 4.70 6.59 -7.50
CA VAL A 7 6.02 6.01 -7.21
C VAL A 7 6.88 7.00 -6.42
N GLU A 8 6.91 8.25 -6.87
CA GLU A 8 7.69 9.28 -6.20
C GLU A 8 7.20 9.50 -4.77
N ALA A 9 5.88 9.58 -4.58
CA ALA A 9 5.29 9.78 -3.26
C ALA A 9 5.59 8.60 -2.32
N LEU A 10 5.49 7.37 -2.81
CA LEU A 10 5.83 6.18 -2.01
C LEU A 10 7.31 6.16 -1.68
N SER A 11 8.16 6.52 -2.63
CA SER A 11 9.62 6.55 -2.42
C SER A 11 10.01 7.56 -1.35
N MET A 12 9.34 8.70 -1.31
CA MET A 12 9.57 9.72 -0.27
C MET A 12 9.19 9.20 1.12
N GLU A 13 8.11 8.45 1.21
CA GLU A 13 7.73 7.82 2.49
C GLU A 13 8.77 6.80 2.95
N ILE A 14 9.28 5.99 2.02
CA ILE A 14 10.31 5.00 2.32
C ILE A 14 11.59 5.68 2.82
N GLU A 15 12.03 6.76 2.18
CA GLU A 15 13.17 7.54 2.63
C GLU A 15 12.97 8.08 4.04
N ARG A 16 11.77 8.60 4.31
CA ARG A 16 11.46 9.13 5.64
C ARG A 16 11.57 8.07 6.71
N PHE A 17 11.09 6.86 6.44
CA PHE A 17 11.17 5.75 7.39
C PHE A 17 12.61 5.33 7.64
N ASN A 18 13.45 5.32 6.60
CA ASN A 18 14.85 4.95 6.74
C ASN A 18 15.62 5.93 7.64
N ARG A 19 15.16 7.18 7.73
CA ARG A 19 15.76 8.15 8.64
C ARG A 19 15.44 7.89 10.12
N LEU A 20 14.47 7.03 10.41
CA LEU A 20 14.13 6.67 11.79
C LEU A 20 15.14 5.73 12.44
N GLU A 21 15.99 5.09 11.66
CA GLU A 21 17.08 4.20 12.10
C GLU A 21 16.67 2.87 12.73
N PHE A 22 15.45 2.73 13.25
CA PHE A 22 15.00 1.46 13.81
C PHE A 22 14.33 0.54 12.77
N ILE A 23 14.07 1.03 11.58
CA ILE A 23 13.45 0.26 10.52
C ILE A 23 14.18 0.47 9.20
N LYS A 24 14.41 -0.63 8.47
CA LYS A 24 14.97 -0.57 7.11
C LYS A 24 13.85 -0.79 6.13
N SER A 25 13.66 0.14 5.23
CA SER A 25 12.57 0.12 4.27
C SER A 25 13.11 0.13 2.85
N TYR A 26 12.46 -0.64 1.97
CA TYR A 26 12.88 -0.79 0.58
C TYR A 26 11.66 -0.64 -0.33
N ILE A 27 11.89 -0.06 -1.51
CA ILE A 27 10.88 -0.04 -2.55
C ILE A 27 11.52 -0.51 -3.86
N LEU A 28 10.87 -1.45 -4.53
CA LEU A 28 11.28 -1.94 -5.83
C LEU A 28 10.14 -1.66 -6.82
N VAL A 29 10.47 -0.98 -7.90
CA VAL A 29 9.49 -0.64 -8.93
C VAL A 29 9.85 -1.39 -10.20
N SER A 30 8.90 -2.07 -10.81
CA SER A 30 9.11 -2.82 -12.04
C SER A 30 7.98 -2.56 -13.04
N GLY A 31 8.26 -2.87 -14.30
CA GLY A 31 7.30 -2.68 -15.37
C GLY A 31 7.29 -1.25 -15.90
N LYS A 32 6.49 -1.05 -16.95
CA LYS A 32 6.35 0.26 -17.56
C LYS A 32 5.21 1.02 -16.88
N GLN A 33 5.55 2.17 -16.29
CA GLN A 33 4.58 2.97 -15.57
C GLN A 33 3.37 3.32 -16.47
N TYR A 34 2.19 3.00 -15.97
CA TYR A 34 0.93 3.31 -16.63
C TYR A 34 0.35 4.59 -16.00
N GLU A 35 -0.18 5.47 -16.85
CA GLU A 35 -0.79 6.71 -16.36
C GLU A 35 -2.17 6.42 -15.81
N ILE A 36 -2.30 6.53 -14.50
CA ILE A 36 -3.55 6.29 -13.78
C ILE A 36 -4.17 7.64 -13.42
N ASP A 37 -5.51 7.72 -13.43
CA ASP A 37 -6.24 8.89 -13.00
C ASP A 37 -5.72 9.36 -11.64
N SER A 38 -5.40 10.66 -11.53
CA SER A 38 -4.78 11.22 -10.34
C SER A 38 -5.62 11.04 -9.08
N GLU A 39 -6.94 11.09 -9.18
CA GLU A 39 -7.81 10.86 -8.02
C GLU A 39 -7.64 9.44 -7.47
N LYS A 40 -7.48 8.47 -8.36
CA LYS A 40 -7.28 7.07 -7.96
C LYS A 40 -5.89 6.85 -7.41
N GLU A 41 -4.88 7.50 -7.96
CA GLU A 41 -3.52 7.43 -7.42
C GLU A 41 -3.45 7.96 -5.99
N VAL A 42 -4.15 9.04 -5.69
CA VAL A 42 -4.22 9.59 -4.34
C VAL A 42 -4.82 8.57 -3.38
N ILE A 43 -5.91 7.90 -3.80
CA ILE A 43 -6.57 6.90 -2.98
C ILE A 43 -5.63 5.70 -2.74
N ILE A 44 -4.94 5.24 -3.77
CA ILE A 44 -3.96 4.16 -3.63
C ILE A 44 -2.86 4.57 -2.64
N PHE A 45 -2.33 5.79 -2.79
CA PHE A 45 -1.31 6.29 -1.87
C PHE A 45 -1.81 6.30 -0.43
N ARG A 46 -3.05 6.72 -0.20
CA ARG A 46 -3.64 6.75 1.14
C ARG A 46 -3.75 5.36 1.76
N ILE A 47 -4.06 4.36 0.96
CA ILE A 47 -4.10 2.98 1.43
C ILE A 47 -2.71 2.56 1.93
N LEU A 48 -1.69 2.78 1.13
CA LEU A 48 -0.32 2.43 1.53
C LEU A 48 0.15 3.25 2.72
N GLN A 49 -0.19 4.51 2.77
CA GLN A 49 0.15 5.40 3.88
C GLN A 49 -0.44 4.89 5.21
N GLU A 50 -1.68 4.39 5.19
CA GLU A 50 -2.30 3.80 6.37
C GLU A 50 -1.57 2.52 6.80
N PHE A 51 -1.20 1.68 5.84
CA PHE A 51 -0.42 0.49 6.12
C PHE A 51 0.92 0.84 6.76
N PHE A 52 1.62 1.82 6.20
CA PHE A 52 2.89 2.28 6.74
C PHE A 52 2.75 2.84 8.15
N SER A 53 1.70 3.60 8.40
CA SER A 53 1.41 4.15 9.72
C SER A 53 1.25 3.01 10.75
N ASN A 54 0.53 1.97 10.39
CA ASN A 54 0.35 0.81 11.26
C ASN A 54 1.66 0.08 11.52
N THR A 55 2.51 -0.04 10.49
CA THR A 55 3.83 -0.65 10.64
C THR A 55 4.68 0.11 11.65
N ILE A 56 4.73 1.44 11.52
CA ILE A 56 5.56 2.28 12.38
C ILE A 56 5.04 2.29 13.82
N LYS A 57 3.72 2.38 14.00
CA LYS A 57 3.13 2.56 15.33
C LYS A 57 2.96 1.28 16.13
N HIS A 58 2.66 0.18 15.45
CA HIS A 58 2.14 -1.01 16.14
C HIS A 58 2.90 -2.30 15.88
N SER A 59 3.64 -2.40 14.80
CA SER A 59 4.20 -3.70 14.41
C SER A 59 5.50 -4.07 15.09
N LYS A 60 6.27 -3.09 15.57
CA LYS A 60 7.65 -3.28 16.04
C LYS A 60 8.53 -3.90 14.97
N ALA A 61 8.23 -3.64 13.70
CA ALA A 61 8.98 -4.19 12.60
C ALA A 61 10.36 -3.56 12.48
N SER A 62 11.32 -4.36 12.02
CA SER A 62 12.65 -3.87 11.67
C SER A 62 12.83 -3.73 10.17
N ASN A 63 11.95 -4.34 9.38
CA ASN A 63 11.99 -4.29 7.91
C ASN A 63 10.61 -4.04 7.33
N LEU A 64 10.59 -3.23 6.27
CA LEU A 64 9.40 -2.98 5.46
C LEU A 64 9.81 -3.06 4.00
N ASN A 65 9.19 -3.93 3.23
CA ASN A 65 9.46 -4.10 1.81
C ASN A 65 8.23 -3.74 1.00
N VAL A 66 8.41 -2.91 -0.02
CA VAL A 66 7.33 -2.50 -0.91
C VAL A 66 7.73 -2.83 -2.35
N GLU A 67 6.83 -3.43 -3.09
CA GLU A 67 7.01 -3.70 -4.50
C GLU A 67 5.86 -3.07 -5.29
N VAL A 68 6.20 -2.32 -6.33
CA VAL A 68 5.24 -1.69 -7.23
C VAL A 68 5.49 -2.28 -8.61
N ASP A 69 4.54 -3.05 -9.11
CA ASP A 69 4.68 -3.75 -10.38
C ASP A 69 3.60 -3.29 -11.37
N TYR A 70 4.03 -2.55 -12.39
CA TYR A 70 3.15 -2.11 -13.47
C TYR A 70 3.08 -3.21 -14.54
N LYS A 71 2.04 -4.02 -14.48
CA LYS A 71 1.81 -5.07 -15.47
C LYS A 71 1.04 -4.48 -16.66
N ALA A 72 0.85 -5.29 -17.71
CA ALA A 72 0.19 -4.82 -18.93
C ALA A 72 -1.26 -4.37 -18.67
N ASP A 73 -1.97 -5.05 -17.79
CA ASP A 73 -3.40 -4.84 -17.55
C ASP A 73 -3.74 -4.32 -16.16
N GLN A 74 -2.76 -4.29 -15.25
CA GLN A 74 -3.03 -3.91 -13.87
C GLN A 74 -1.77 -3.45 -13.15
N LEU A 75 -2.00 -2.69 -12.11
CA LEU A 75 -0.97 -2.32 -11.14
C LEU A 75 -1.09 -3.25 -9.94
N VAL A 76 0.02 -3.86 -9.53
CA VAL A 76 0.08 -4.69 -8.33
C VAL A 76 1.05 -4.05 -7.35
N ILE A 77 0.57 -3.74 -6.16
CA ILE A 77 1.42 -3.22 -5.10
C ILE A 77 1.41 -4.19 -3.94
N SER A 78 2.59 -4.56 -3.48
CA SER A 78 2.75 -5.44 -2.33
C SER A 78 3.58 -4.72 -1.28
N ALA A 79 3.18 -4.84 -0.02
CA ALA A 79 3.93 -4.29 1.09
C ALA A 79 3.94 -5.32 2.20
N GLN A 80 5.08 -5.49 2.84
CA GLN A 80 5.22 -6.49 3.90
C GLN A 80 6.16 -5.98 4.98
N ASP A 81 5.71 -6.08 6.23
CA ASP A 81 6.58 -5.84 7.37
C ASP A 81 6.87 -7.17 8.08
N ASN A 82 7.93 -7.18 8.88
CA ASN A 82 8.32 -8.34 9.68
C ASN A 82 8.02 -8.15 11.17
N GLY A 83 6.97 -7.39 11.47
CA GLY A 83 6.60 -7.05 12.83
C GLY A 83 5.85 -8.16 13.56
N VAL A 84 5.18 -7.77 14.63
CA VAL A 84 4.48 -8.73 15.49
C VAL A 84 3.18 -9.25 14.91
N GLY A 85 2.68 -8.62 13.85
CA GLY A 85 1.39 -8.97 13.29
C GLY A 85 0.24 -8.58 14.20
N PHE A 86 -0.96 -8.94 13.81
CA PHE A 86 -2.14 -8.70 14.63
C PHE A 86 -2.33 -9.85 15.62
N ALA A 87 -2.56 -9.48 16.89
CA ALA A 87 -2.73 -10.46 17.94
C ALA A 87 -4.15 -11.06 18.00
N SER A 88 -5.12 -10.40 17.40
CA SER A 88 -6.52 -10.81 17.45
C SER A 88 -7.30 -10.29 16.25
N ASP A 89 -8.49 -10.88 16.04
CA ASP A 89 -9.41 -10.40 15.00
C ASP A 89 -9.86 -8.96 15.25
N ALA A 90 -9.94 -8.56 16.51
CA ALA A 90 -10.33 -7.20 16.88
C ALA A 90 -9.31 -6.18 16.37
N ASP A 91 -8.02 -6.48 16.49
CA ASP A 91 -6.96 -5.63 15.96
C ASP A 91 -7.05 -5.56 14.43
N PHE A 92 -7.35 -6.69 13.80
CA PHE A 92 -7.44 -6.79 12.36
C PHE A 92 -8.64 -6.03 11.80
N SER A 93 -9.69 -5.82 12.58
CA SER A 93 -10.91 -5.15 12.14
C SER A 93 -11.01 -3.69 12.59
N GLY A 94 -9.91 -3.07 12.99
CA GLY A 94 -9.90 -1.68 13.45
C GLY A 94 -10.23 -0.67 12.35
N ILE A 95 -10.36 0.60 12.77
CA ILE A 95 -10.75 1.71 11.87
C ILE A 95 -9.82 1.85 10.69
N GLY A 96 -8.50 1.75 10.91
CA GLY A 96 -7.52 1.83 9.83
C GLY A 96 -7.74 0.76 8.78
N MET A 97 -8.03 -0.47 9.22
CA MET A 97 -8.31 -1.58 8.31
C MET A 97 -9.56 -1.32 7.48
N LYS A 98 -10.62 -0.84 8.13
CA LYS A 98 -11.87 -0.51 7.44
C LYS A 98 -11.65 0.60 6.41
N ASN A 99 -10.85 1.62 6.76
CA ASN A 99 -10.55 2.71 5.86
C ASN A 99 -9.80 2.22 4.61
N MET A 100 -8.83 1.35 4.79
CA MET A 100 -8.10 0.77 3.65
C MET A 100 -9.04 0.00 2.72
N LYS A 101 -9.88 -0.85 3.29
CA LYS A 101 -10.83 -1.65 2.53
C LYS A 101 -11.85 -0.78 1.79
N ASN A 102 -12.37 0.24 2.45
CA ASN A 102 -13.34 1.15 1.84
C ASN A 102 -12.72 1.93 0.69
N ARG A 103 -11.49 2.42 0.85
CA ARG A 103 -10.79 3.13 -0.21
C ARG A 103 -10.55 2.25 -1.42
N ALA A 104 -10.12 1.01 -1.20
CA ALA A 104 -9.93 0.06 -2.29
C ALA A 104 -11.23 -0.18 -3.05
N LYS A 105 -12.32 -0.35 -2.33
CA LYS A 105 -13.63 -0.57 -2.92
C LYS A 105 -14.07 0.60 -3.80
N VAL A 106 -13.84 1.82 -3.34
CA VAL A 106 -14.22 3.05 -4.08
C VAL A 106 -13.58 3.08 -5.47
N ILE A 107 -12.35 2.62 -5.61
CA ILE A 107 -11.63 2.65 -6.89
C ILE A 107 -11.70 1.31 -7.65
N GLY A 108 -12.45 0.34 -7.13
CA GLY A 108 -12.56 -0.96 -7.78
C GLY A 108 -11.31 -1.81 -7.69
N ALA A 109 -10.46 -1.58 -6.69
CA ALA A 109 -9.26 -2.37 -6.49
C ALA A 109 -9.54 -3.54 -5.55
N GLU A 110 -8.80 -4.64 -5.75
CA GLU A 110 -8.79 -5.74 -4.80
C GLU A 110 -7.71 -5.47 -3.75
N LEU A 111 -8.07 -5.64 -2.50
CA LEU A 111 -7.15 -5.46 -1.40
C LEU A 111 -7.17 -6.69 -0.51
N ASN A 112 -6.01 -7.30 -0.33
CA ASN A 112 -5.84 -8.44 0.57
C ASN A 112 -4.80 -8.09 1.61
N ILE A 113 -5.16 -8.23 2.87
CA ILE A 113 -4.25 -7.99 3.98
C ILE A 113 -4.23 -9.25 4.82
N THR A 114 -3.05 -9.78 5.05
CA THR A 114 -2.86 -10.97 5.87
C THR A 114 -1.89 -10.64 6.99
N SER A 115 -2.14 -11.22 8.15
CA SER A 115 -1.29 -11.00 9.30
C SER A 115 -1.21 -12.29 10.11
N GLU A 116 -0.03 -12.60 10.56
CA GLU A 116 0.21 -13.77 11.40
C GLU A 116 1.02 -13.34 12.59
N LYS A 117 0.60 -13.77 13.78
CA LYS A 117 1.25 -13.40 15.02
C LYS A 117 2.74 -13.71 14.95
N ASP A 118 3.57 -12.71 15.27
CA ASP A 118 5.04 -12.80 15.30
C ASP A 118 5.69 -13.02 13.91
N LYS A 119 4.92 -12.93 12.82
CA LYS A 119 5.45 -13.08 11.46
C LYS A 119 5.26 -11.86 10.59
N GLY A 120 4.50 -10.87 11.08
CA GLY A 120 4.31 -9.63 10.37
C GLY A 120 3.00 -9.54 9.63
N THR A 121 2.88 -8.48 8.85
CA THR A 121 1.66 -8.17 8.09
C THR A 121 2.02 -7.89 6.64
N ALA A 122 1.19 -8.39 5.74
CA ALA A 122 1.38 -8.22 4.30
C ALA A 122 0.12 -7.64 3.68
N LEU A 123 0.31 -6.72 2.74
CA LEU A 123 -0.75 -6.11 1.96
C LEU A 123 -0.49 -6.40 0.49
N LYS A 124 -1.55 -6.73 -0.26
CA LYS A 124 -1.48 -6.83 -1.70
C LYS A 124 -2.67 -6.10 -2.29
N LEU A 125 -2.38 -5.13 -3.16
CA LEU A 125 -3.40 -4.35 -3.86
C LEU A 125 -3.28 -4.62 -5.35
N ASN A 126 -4.41 -4.95 -5.99
CA ASN A 126 -4.50 -5.14 -7.43
C ASN A 126 -5.48 -4.12 -8.00
N TYR A 127 -5.00 -3.27 -8.89
CA TYR A 127 -5.82 -2.26 -9.54
C TYR A 127 -5.79 -2.47 -11.06
N LYS A 128 -6.93 -2.83 -11.64
CA LYS A 128 -7.04 -3.02 -13.08
C LYS A 128 -7.26 -1.69 -13.78
N TYR A 129 -6.45 -1.40 -14.79
CA TYR A 129 -6.54 -0.14 -15.53
C TYR A 129 -7.88 0.05 -16.23
N ASN A 130 -8.57 -1.04 -16.56
CA ASN A 130 -9.87 -0.98 -17.19
C ASN A 130 -10.91 -0.23 -16.35
N SER A 131 -10.71 -0.14 -15.05
CA SER A 131 -11.60 0.63 -14.18
C SER A 131 -11.64 2.10 -14.57
N ASP A 132 -10.51 2.65 -15.08
CA ASP A 132 -10.45 4.04 -15.55
C ASP A 132 -11.29 4.23 -16.80
N LYS A 133 -11.28 3.26 -17.71
CA LYS A 133 -12.04 3.33 -18.96
C LYS A 133 -13.54 3.24 -18.72
N LEU A 134 -13.95 2.39 -17.76
CA LEU A 134 -15.36 2.24 -17.43
C LEU A 134 -15.93 3.52 -16.82
N ASP A 135 -15.14 4.22 -16.04
CA ASP A 135 -15.54 5.48 -15.42
C ASP A 135 -15.66 6.61 -16.45
N GLY A 136 -15.12 6.45 -17.63
CA GLY A 136 -15.14 7.44 -18.67
C GLY A 136 -16.40 7.47 -19.53
N PHE A 137 -17.35 6.58 -19.32
CA PHE A 137 -18.60 6.55 -20.07
C PHE A 137 -19.63 7.53 -19.52
#